data_2c99c4c1cb60c2efd28f5ec162410afc
#
_entry.id   2c99c4c1cb60c2efd28f5ec162410afc
#
_cell.length_a   1.000
_cell.length_b   1.000
_cell.length_c   1.000
_cell.angle_alpha   90.00
_cell.angle_beta   90.00
_cell.angle_gamma   90.00
#
_symmetry.space_group_name_H-M   'P 1'
#
loop_
_entity.id
_entity.type
_entity.pdbx_description
1 polymer ?
#
loop_
_entity_poly.entity_id
_entity_poly.type
_entity_poly.pdbx_seq_one_letter_code
_entity_poly.pdbx_strand_id
1 'polypeptide(L)'
;MVVERRLSILISAAVAFVLLTALWNSFVRPAHPVRAGPAADAPVVLVPAESSAAARDSAARAASPAPATASAPAAPPPPPPPPPPTAGPGGDAGGPSYMVLLARSEIRRRIRASAGLTYLNDIVAASSDSGLHRWDNRRARPVRVYLTAGTVANFQPAFLDAVRSAFQGWEQAGVPVRFALDADSASAEVRFQWRIQFEGERTGQTDLEWDDDGRLTSGVVTLATFDPKGQPLTPDDLRVMAMHEIGHLIGLDHSHDPGDLMYAAPKVRELSPRDIATAQLLYQLAPGTLRAGG
;
A
#
# COMPACT_ATOMS: atom_id res chain seq x y z
N MET A 1 30.18 -55.63 -9.14
CA MET A 1 30.13 -55.10 -7.76
C MET A 1 30.38 -53.62 -7.61
N VAL A 2 31.07 -52.90 -8.48
CA VAL A 2 31.33 -51.46 -8.35
C VAL A 2 30.14 -50.60 -8.84
N VAL A 3 29.39 -51.06 -9.83
CA VAL A 3 28.26 -50.33 -10.41
C VAL A 3 27.04 -50.30 -9.46
N GLU A 4 26.75 -51.41 -8.79
CA GLU A 4 25.62 -51.47 -7.83
C GLU A 4 25.84 -50.60 -6.58
N ARG A 5 27.07 -50.47 -6.11
CA ARG A 5 27.38 -49.54 -4.98
C ARG A 5 27.17 -48.07 -5.35
N ARG A 6 27.49 -47.67 -6.59
CA ARG A 6 27.30 -46.30 -7.04
C ARG A 6 25.80 -45.97 -7.23
N LEU A 7 25.03 -46.93 -7.69
CA LEU A 7 23.58 -46.76 -7.85
C LEU A 7 22.89 -46.66 -6.48
N SER A 8 23.27 -47.48 -5.51
CA SER A 8 22.73 -47.40 -4.13
C SER A 8 23.05 -46.08 -3.42
N ILE A 9 24.24 -45.50 -3.64
CA ILE A 9 24.63 -44.20 -3.07
C ILE A 9 23.80 -43.06 -3.71
N LEU A 10 23.56 -43.11 -5.02
CA LEU A 10 22.76 -42.11 -5.71
C LEU A 10 21.28 -42.13 -5.29
N ILE A 11 20.70 -43.31 -5.12
CA ILE A 11 19.33 -43.49 -4.65
C ILE A 11 19.20 -43.02 -3.19
N SER A 12 20.17 -43.35 -2.32
CA SER A 12 20.18 -42.90 -0.93
C SER A 12 20.31 -41.36 -0.82
N ALA A 13 21.13 -40.73 -1.66
CA ALA A 13 21.28 -39.28 -1.69
C ALA A 13 20.02 -38.59 -2.19
N ALA A 14 19.34 -39.16 -3.19
CA ALA A 14 18.06 -38.61 -3.70
C ALA A 14 16.93 -38.71 -2.66
N VAL A 15 16.85 -39.86 -1.94
CA VAL A 15 15.85 -40.04 -0.86
C VAL A 15 16.14 -39.11 0.31
N ALA A 16 17.41 -38.92 0.70
CA ALA A 16 17.78 -37.99 1.75
C ALA A 16 17.47 -36.54 1.36
N PHE A 17 17.65 -36.14 0.10
CA PHE A 17 17.32 -34.82 -0.40
C PHE A 17 15.79 -34.57 -0.39
N VAL A 18 14.97 -35.53 -0.81
CA VAL A 18 13.52 -35.46 -0.76
C VAL A 18 13.00 -35.39 0.68
N LEU A 19 13.59 -36.16 1.61
CA LEU A 19 13.20 -36.08 3.03
C LEU A 19 13.65 -34.79 3.69
N LEU A 20 14.78 -34.20 3.32
CA LEU A 20 15.25 -32.92 3.81
C LEU A 20 14.36 -31.76 3.30
N THR A 21 13.93 -31.82 2.05
CA THR A 21 12.99 -30.84 1.50
C THR A 21 11.58 -30.96 2.10
N ALA A 22 11.13 -32.19 2.38
CA ALA A 22 9.86 -32.42 3.06
C ALA A 22 9.90 -31.96 4.53
N LEU A 23 10.99 -32.19 5.24
CA LEU A 23 11.23 -31.69 6.60
C LEU A 23 11.34 -30.16 6.62
N TRP A 24 12.04 -29.56 5.66
CA TRP A 24 12.13 -28.10 5.53
C TRP A 24 10.76 -27.46 5.31
N ASN A 25 9.93 -28.03 4.44
CA ASN A 25 8.55 -27.59 4.24
C ASN A 25 7.62 -27.82 5.44
N SER A 26 7.96 -28.74 6.35
CA SER A 26 7.16 -29.00 7.55
C SER A 26 7.55 -28.13 8.74
N PHE A 27 8.80 -27.62 8.78
CA PHE A 27 9.29 -26.72 9.83
C PHE A 27 9.16 -25.24 9.48
N VAL A 28 9.11 -24.86 8.21
CA VAL A 28 8.60 -23.58 7.78
C VAL A 28 7.07 -23.67 7.93
N ARG A 29 6.56 -23.26 9.09
CA ARG A 29 5.11 -22.98 9.20
C ARG A 29 4.76 -22.16 7.98
N PRO A 30 3.80 -22.59 7.14
CA PRO A 30 3.26 -21.68 6.17
C PRO A 30 2.68 -20.52 6.98
N ALA A 31 3.27 -19.34 6.89
CA ALA A 31 2.52 -18.14 7.13
C ALA A 31 1.22 -18.37 6.37
N HIS A 32 0.08 -18.28 7.07
CA HIS A 32 -1.22 -18.47 6.43
C HIS A 32 -1.14 -17.70 5.11
N PRO A 33 -1.45 -18.31 3.96
CA PRO A 33 -1.48 -17.54 2.74
C PRO A 33 -2.50 -16.44 3.01
N VAL A 34 -2.00 -15.25 3.26
CA VAL A 34 -2.82 -14.05 3.22
C VAL A 34 -3.30 -14.07 1.78
N ARG A 35 -4.56 -14.44 1.66
CA ARG A 35 -5.25 -14.47 0.38
C ARG A 35 -5.14 -13.03 -0.11
N ALA A 36 -4.22 -12.80 -1.03
CA ALA A 36 -4.20 -11.56 -1.79
C ALA A 36 -5.64 -11.34 -2.20
N GLY A 37 -6.24 -10.27 -1.75
CA GLY A 37 -7.55 -9.87 -2.24
C GLY A 37 -7.46 -9.91 -3.75
N PRO A 38 -8.53 -10.21 -4.47
CA PRO A 38 -8.46 -10.26 -5.91
C PRO A 38 -7.83 -8.95 -6.36
N ALA A 39 -6.59 -9.05 -6.88
CA ALA A 39 -5.99 -7.95 -7.60
C ALA A 39 -7.02 -7.59 -8.65
N ALA A 40 -7.62 -6.41 -8.51
CA ALA A 40 -8.51 -5.93 -9.54
C ALA A 40 -7.66 -5.89 -10.82
N ASP A 41 -7.95 -6.80 -11.74
CA ASP A 41 -7.31 -6.89 -13.05
C ASP A 41 -7.70 -5.64 -13.85
N ALA A 42 -7.06 -4.52 -13.57
CA ALA A 42 -7.18 -3.32 -14.35
C ALA A 42 -5.84 -3.01 -15.02
N PRO A 43 -5.84 -2.80 -16.34
CA PRO A 43 -4.63 -2.60 -17.11
C PRO A 43 -4.00 -1.24 -16.80
N VAL A 44 -2.72 -1.24 -16.46
CA VAL A 44 -1.90 -0.02 -16.45
C VAL A 44 -1.49 0.27 -17.89
N VAL A 45 -2.27 1.07 -18.59
CA VAL A 45 -1.94 1.60 -19.92
C VAL A 45 -1.40 3.02 -19.76
N LEU A 46 -0.11 3.20 -19.99
CA LEU A 46 0.49 4.52 -20.09
C LEU A 46 0.04 5.19 -21.39
N VAL A 47 -0.76 6.23 -21.28
CA VAL A 47 -1.13 7.07 -22.43
C VAL A 47 -0.10 8.19 -22.57
N PRO A 48 0.47 8.45 -23.76
CA PRO A 48 1.36 9.59 -23.98
C PRO A 48 0.62 10.90 -23.66
N ALA A 49 1.27 11.80 -22.93
CA ALA A 49 0.73 13.11 -22.63
C ALA A 49 0.68 13.95 -23.90
N GLU A 50 -0.53 14.18 -24.43
CA GLU A 50 -0.74 15.27 -25.37
C GLU A 50 -0.85 16.58 -24.60
N SER A 51 0.01 17.52 -24.97
CA SER A 51 0.05 18.89 -24.49
C SER A 51 -1.22 19.61 -24.90
N SER A 52 -2.03 20.04 -23.94
CA SER A 52 -3.08 21.05 -24.19
C SER A 52 -2.81 22.28 -23.33
N ALA A 53 -2.22 23.28 -23.94
CA ALA A 53 -2.19 24.65 -23.47
C ALA A 53 -3.41 25.39 -24.07
N ALA A 54 -4.15 26.05 -23.25
CA ALA A 54 -5.06 27.20 -23.42
C ALA A 54 -6.29 27.02 -22.53
N ALA A 55 -6.83 27.98 -21.81
CA ALA A 55 -6.83 29.42 -21.92
C ALA A 55 -7.22 30.03 -20.56
N ARG A 56 -6.63 31.18 -20.26
CA ARG A 56 -7.11 32.12 -19.24
C ARG A 56 -8.31 32.84 -19.81
N ASP A 57 -9.36 33.09 -18.99
CA ASP A 57 -9.91 34.45 -18.88
C ASP A 57 -10.91 34.57 -17.71
N SER A 58 -10.63 35.54 -16.90
CA SER A 58 -11.43 36.64 -16.34
C SER A 58 -12.93 36.42 -16.07
N ALA A 59 -13.32 36.63 -14.83
CA ALA A 59 -14.18 37.80 -14.51
C ALA A 59 -14.44 37.91 -13.00
N ALA A 60 -14.06 39.07 -12.50
CA ALA A 60 -14.51 39.63 -11.22
C ALA A 60 -15.99 40.00 -11.28
N ARG A 61 -16.77 39.82 -10.23
CA ARG A 61 -17.72 40.82 -9.79
C ARG A 61 -18.42 40.56 -8.44
N ALA A 62 -18.25 41.57 -7.60
CA ALA A 62 -19.26 42.23 -6.76
C ALA A 62 -19.71 41.55 -5.46
N ALA A 63 -19.31 42.24 -4.41
CA ALA A 63 -19.86 42.17 -3.06
C ALA A 63 -21.30 42.73 -3.03
N SER A 64 -22.15 42.19 -2.16
CA SER A 64 -23.34 42.82 -1.64
C SER A 64 -23.60 42.40 -0.20
N PRO A 65 -24.20 43.30 0.61
CA PRO A 65 -23.99 43.29 2.04
C PRO A 65 -24.97 42.41 2.83
N ALA A 66 -24.54 42.03 4.02
CA ALA A 66 -25.31 41.27 5.00
C ALA A 66 -26.50 42.07 5.57
N PRO A 67 -27.62 41.43 5.87
CA PRO A 67 -28.63 41.98 6.76
C PRO A 67 -28.41 41.59 8.22
N ALA A 68 -28.79 42.50 9.09
CA ALA A 68 -28.57 42.52 10.53
C ALA A 68 -29.21 41.34 11.29
N THR A 69 -28.50 41.00 12.34
CA THR A 69 -28.81 40.09 13.43
C THR A 69 -30.15 40.35 14.10
N ALA A 70 -31.01 39.33 14.18
CA ALA A 70 -32.04 39.20 15.20
C ALA A 70 -31.56 38.17 16.22
N SER A 71 -31.39 38.59 17.48
CA SER A 71 -31.09 37.73 18.63
C SER A 71 -32.22 36.76 18.87
N ALA A 72 -31.94 35.46 18.75
CA ALA A 72 -32.81 34.40 19.22
C ALA A 72 -32.61 34.17 20.72
N PRO A 73 -33.66 33.81 21.49
CA PRO A 73 -33.53 33.54 22.92
C PRO A 73 -32.67 32.26 23.17
N ALA A 74 -31.88 32.32 24.23
CA ALA A 74 -30.99 31.23 24.64
C ALA A 74 -31.78 29.95 24.89
N ALA A 75 -31.33 28.85 24.24
CA ALA A 75 -31.83 27.49 24.51
C ALA A 75 -31.44 27.04 25.93
N PRO A 76 -32.31 26.26 26.61
CA PRO A 76 -31.99 25.71 27.92
C PRO A 76 -30.73 24.77 27.84
N PRO A 77 -29.91 24.69 28.92
CA PRO A 77 -28.74 23.85 28.94
C PRO A 77 -29.12 22.39 28.70
N PRO A 78 -28.29 21.61 27.99
CA PRO A 78 -28.52 20.19 27.78
C PRO A 78 -28.52 19.43 29.11
N PRO A 79 -29.31 18.35 29.23
CA PRO A 79 -29.30 17.53 30.43
C PRO A 79 -27.91 16.92 30.66
N PRO A 80 -27.53 16.67 31.91
CA PRO A 80 -26.24 16.05 32.20
C PRO A 80 -26.14 14.68 31.54
N PRO A 81 -24.93 14.28 31.08
CA PRO A 81 -24.74 12.97 30.48
C PRO A 81 -25.10 11.85 31.50
N PRO A 82 -25.68 10.74 31.04
CA PRO A 82 -25.95 9.60 31.91
C PRO A 82 -24.66 9.12 32.57
N PRO A 83 -24.70 8.64 33.81
CA PRO A 83 -23.52 8.08 34.46
C PRO A 83 -22.96 6.92 33.64
N PRO A 84 -21.63 6.76 33.60
CA PRO A 84 -21.02 5.64 32.90
C PRO A 84 -21.57 4.31 33.45
N PRO A 85 -21.84 3.32 32.59
CA PRO A 85 -22.31 2.02 33.05
C PRO A 85 -21.28 1.44 34.01
N THR A 86 -21.73 1.10 35.20
CA THR A 86 -20.93 0.37 36.20
C THR A 86 -20.51 -0.97 35.60
N ALA A 87 -19.20 -1.14 35.41
CA ALA A 87 -18.62 -2.40 34.95
C ALA A 87 -18.96 -3.49 36.02
N GLY A 88 -19.95 -4.32 35.74
CA GLY A 88 -20.18 -5.55 36.45
C GLY A 88 -19.02 -6.53 36.22
N PRO A 89 -18.67 -7.38 37.20
CA PRO A 89 -17.69 -8.44 37.00
C PRO A 89 -18.38 -9.52 36.16
N GLY A 90 -18.14 -9.51 34.84
CA GLY A 90 -18.78 -10.43 33.92
C GLY A 90 -17.93 -10.75 32.73
N GLY A 91 -17.27 -11.91 32.79
CA GLY A 91 -17.06 -12.80 31.68
C GLY A 91 -16.16 -12.29 30.53
N ASP A 92 -15.03 -12.93 30.42
CA ASP A 92 -14.25 -13.07 29.17
C ASP A 92 -15.13 -13.60 28.02
N ALA A 93 -15.96 -12.74 27.45
CA ALA A 93 -16.49 -12.95 26.12
C ALA A 93 -15.47 -12.37 25.18
N GLY A 94 -14.76 -13.22 24.41
CA GLY A 94 -13.59 -12.92 23.57
C GLY A 94 -13.80 -11.91 22.42
N GLY A 95 -14.50 -10.82 22.69
CA GLY A 95 -14.71 -9.69 21.80
C GLY A 95 -13.79 -8.50 22.13
N PRO A 96 -13.61 -7.54 21.19
CA PRO A 96 -12.80 -6.36 21.43
C PRO A 96 -13.37 -5.51 22.56
N SER A 97 -12.48 -4.95 23.40
CA SER A 97 -12.88 -4.09 24.52
C SER A 97 -13.64 -2.85 24.02
N TYR A 98 -14.46 -2.25 24.91
CA TYR A 98 -15.17 -1.00 24.61
C TYR A 98 -14.24 0.11 24.11
N MET A 99 -13.04 0.24 24.67
CA MET A 99 -12.05 1.23 24.24
C MET A 99 -11.56 0.97 22.80
N VAL A 100 -11.38 -0.28 22.42
CA VAL A 100 -11.01 -0.66 21.04
C VAL A 100 -12.15 -0.32 20.06
N LEU A 101 -13.41 -0.60 20.43
CA LEU A 101 -14.57 -0.25 19.60
C LEU A 101 -14.72 1.27 19.44
N LEU A 102 -14.49 2.03 20.50
CA LEU A 102 -14.51 3.48 20.46
C LEU A 102 -13.41 4.04 19.55
N ALA A 103 -12.18 3.53 19.69
CA ALA A 103 -11.06 3.92 18.82
C ALA A 103 -11.36 3.62 17.35
N ARG A 104 -11.89 2.43 17.03
CA ARG A 104 -12.31 2.06 15.67
C ARG A 104 -13.41 2.98 15.12
N SER A 105 -14.37 3.37 15.97
CA SER A 105 -15.45 4.28 15.58
C SER A 105 -14.93 5.67 15.24
N GLU A 106 -13.96 6.18 16.00
CA GLU A 106 -13.30 7.46 15.74
C GLU A 106 -12.47 7.44 14.45
N ILE A 107 -11.72 6.35 14.19
CA ILE A 107 -11.00 6.18 12.93
C ILE A 107 -11.98 6.24 11.76
N ARG A 108 -13.07 5.47 11.80
CA ARG A 108 -14.10 5.49 10.75
C ARG A 108 -14.74 6.88 10.57
N ARG A 109 -14.94 7.61 11.66
CA ARG A 109 -15.45 9.00 11.61
C ARG A 109 -14.46 9.91 10.87
N ARG A 110 -13.17 9.83 11.17
CA ARG A 110 -12.13 10.63 10.51
C ARG A 110 -12.02 10.30 9.01
N ILE A 111 -12.06 9.01 8.66
CA ILE A 111 -12.05 8.56 7.26
C ILE A 111 -13.25 9.16 6.51
N ARG A 112 -14.45 9.05 7.06
CA ARG A 112 -15.65 9.64 6.43
C ARG A 112 -15.59 11.16 6.32
N ALA A 113 -15.05 11.84 7.31
CA ALA A 113 -14.89 13.29 7.28
C ALA A 113 -13.88 13.77 6.21
N SER A 114 -12.99 12.91 5.74
CA SER A 114 -12.03 13.20 4.67
C SER A 114 -12.54 12.84 3.26
N ALA A 115 -13.79 12.36 3.14
CA ALA A 115 -14.37 11.99 1.85
C ALA A 115 -14.29 13.16 0.85
N GLY A 116 -13.88 12.85 -0.38
CA GLY A 116 -13.63 13.84 -1.44
C GLY A 116 -12.20 14.43 -1.41
N LEU A 117 -11.54 14.48 -0.25
CA LEU A 117 -10.12 14.87 -0.13
C LEU A 117 -9.19 13.68 -0.20
N THR A 118 -9.67 12.50 0.17
CA THR A 118 -8.92 11.23 0.16
C THR A 118 -9.81 10.11 -0.38
N TYR A 119 -9.21 9.01 -0.78
CA TYR A 119 -9.90 7.76 -1.14
C TYR A 119 -9.68 6.64 -0.09
N LEU A 120 -9.32 7.01 1.14
CA LEU A 120 -9.06 6.03 2.20
C LEU A 120 -10.31 5.19 2.57
N ASN A 121 -11.51 5.77 2.39
CA ASN A 121 -12.76 5.03 2.58
C ASN A 121 -12.91 3.87 1.59
N ASP A 122 -12.48 4.09 0.34
CA ASP A 122 -12.54 3.09 -0.72
C ASP A 122 -11.54 1.96 -0.45
N ILE A 123 -10.33 2.30 0.02
CA ILE A 123 -9.33 1.33 0.47
C ILE A 123 -9.88 0.41 1.55
N VAL A 124 -10.48 0.98 2.61
CA VAL A 124 -11.08 0.18 3.70
C VAL A 124 -12.25 -0.67 3.21
N ALA A 125 -13.04 -0.18 2.27
CA ALA A 125 -14.15 -0.92 1.69
C ALA A 125 -13.70 -2.09 0.81
N ALA A 126 -12.60 -1.93 0.08
CA ALA A 126 -12.00 -2.95 -0.78
C ALA A 126 -11.22 -4.01 0.01
N SER A 127 -10.66 -3.65 1.16
CA SER A 127 -9.86 -4.55 2.00
C SER A 127 -10.68 -5.72 2.54
N SER A 128 -10.17 -6.94 2.41
CA SER A 128 -10.84 -8.19 2.84
C SER A 128 -11.09 -8.24 4.35
N ASP A 129 -10.26 -7.61 5.15
CA ASP A 129 -10.36 -7.50 6.61
C ASP A 129 -10.92 -6.14 7.07
N SER A 130 -11.27 -5.25 6.11
CA SER A 130 -11.68 -3.86 6.37
C SER A 130 -10.65 -3.14 7.25
N GLY A 131 -9.38 -3.40 7.01
CA GLY A 131 -8.25 -2.93 7.80
C GLY A 131 -7.47 -1.80 7.12
N LEU A 132 -6.63 -1.16 7.91
CA LEU A 132 -5.59 -0.24 7.47
C LEU A 132 -4.24 -0.92 7.65
N HIS A 133 -3.46 -1.01 6.58
CA HIS A 133 -2.12 -1.60 6.59
C HIS A 133 -1.09 -0.51 6.33
N ARG A 134 -0.06 -0.40 7.17
CA ARG A 134 1.01 0.57 6.99
C ARG A 134 2.27 0.18 7.77
N TRP A 135 3.39 0.75 7.38
CA TRP A 135 4.61 0.68 8.18
C TRP A 135 4.45 1.47 9.46
N ASP A 136 4.97 0.95 10.58
CA ASP A 136 4.92 1.62 11.86
C ASP A 136 6.33 2.02 12.34
N ASN A 137 6.45 3.23 12.96
CA ASN A 137 7.70 3.77 13.51
C ASN A 137 8.89 3.86 12.53
N ARG A 138 8.64 4.18 11.24
CA ARG A 138 9.64 4.16 10.17
C ARG A 138 10.29 5.51 9.86
N ARG A 139 10.13 6.52 10.73
CA ARG A 139 10.90 7.75 10.65
C ARG A 139 12.32 7.59 11.21
N ALA A 140 12.46 6.98 12.38
CA ALA A 140 13.73 6.76 13.06
C ALA A 140 14.44 5.47 12.62
N ARG A 141 13.68 4.49 12.13
CA ARG A 141 14.17 3.21 11.62
C ARG A 141 13.65 3.01 10.18
N PRO A 142 14.40 3.47 9.18
CA PRO A 142 13.99 3.36 7.78
C PRO A 142 13.69 1.90 7.39
N VAL A 143 12.73 1.72 6.48
CA VAL A 143 12.48 0.42 5.83
C VAL A 143 13.67 0.09 4.96
N ARG A 144 14.27 -1.07 5.18
CA ARG A 144 15.44 -1.53 4.42
C ARG A 144 14.99 -2.12 3.10
N VAL A 145 15.46 -1.51 2.01
CA VAL A 145 15.10 -1.88 0.64
C VAL A 145 16.32 -2.40 -0.09
N TYR A 146 16.22 -3.58 -0.66
CA TYR A 146 17.19 -4.14 -1.58
C TYR A 146 16.75 -3.91 -3.01
N LEU A 147 17.54 -3.11 -3.74
CA LEU A 147 17.34 -2.87 -5.17
C LEU A 147 18.21 -3.85 -5.95
N THR A 148 17.59 -4.89 -6.47
CA THR A 148 18.28 -5.89 -7.30
C THR A 148 18.71 -5.26 -8.62
N ALA A 149 19.98 -5.42 -9.01
CA ALA A 149 20.39 -5.17 -10.38
C ALA A 149 19.78 -6.24 -11.28
N GLY A 150 19.08 -5.83 -12.33
CA GLY A 150 18.39 -6.76 -13.23
C GLY A 150 19.32 -7.39 -14.24
N THR A 151 19.02 -8.64 -14.60
CA THR A 151 19.66 -9.36 -15.71
C THR A 151 18.68 -9.64 -16.85
N VAL A 152 17.46 -9.11 -16.74
CA VAL A 152 16.40 -9.32 -17.74
C VAL A 152 16.62 -8.41 -18.97
N ALA A 153 16.03 -8.78 -20.09
CA ALA A 153 16.10 -7.98 -21.33
C ALA A 153 15.59 -6.55 -21.09
N ASN A 154 16.17 -5.58 -21.77
CA ASN A 154 15.93 -4.13 -21.65
C ASN A 154 16.27 -3.52 -20.27
N PHE A 155 16.79 -4.26 -19.30
CA PHE A 155 17.21 -3.66 -18.03
C PHE A 155 18.35 -2.65 -18.28
N GLN A 156 18.23 -1.49 -17.66
CA GLN A 156 19.22 -0.40 -17.74
C GLN A 156 19.54 0.09 -16.32
N PRO A 157 20.80 0.45 -16.00
CA PRO A 157 21.14 1.04 -14.70
C PRO A 157 20.29 2.27 -14.35
N ALA A 158 19.87 3.07 -15.33
CA ALA A 158 18.96 4.20 -15.16
C ALA A 158 17.60 3.82 -14.55
N PHE A 159 17.19 2.55 -14.63
CA PHE A 159 15.97 2.06 -13.97
C PHE A 159 16.09 2.06 -12.45
N LEU A 160 17.29 1.80 -11.91
CA LEU A 160 17.53 1.93 -10.47
C LEU A 160 17.41 3.38 -10.00
N ASP A 161 17.87 4.33 -10.83
CA ASP A 161 17.76 5.76 -10.52
C ASP A 161 16.31 6.23 -10.62
N ALA A 162 15.54 5.71 -11.57
CA ALA A 162 14.10 5.93 -11.66
C ALA A 162 13.37 5.46 -10.41
N VAL A 163 13.69 4.26 -9.90
CA VAL A 163 13.13 3.73 -8.62
C VAL A 163 13.54 4.62 -7.44
N ARG A 164 14.81 5.04 -7.34
CA ARG A 164 15.26 5.96 -6.28
C ARG A 164 14.50 7.28 -6.31
N SER A 165 14.31 7.84 -7.51
CA SER A 165 13.52 9.06 -7.71
C SER A 165 12.06 8.89 -7.28
N ALA A 166 11.46 7.73 -7.54
CA ALA A 166 10.10 7.42 -7.10
C ALA A 166 9.96 7.39 -5.57
N PHE A 167 10.91 6.80 -4.85
CA PHE A 167 10.96 6.86 -3.38
C PHE A 167 11.08 8.30 -2.87
N GLN A 168 11.95 9.10 -3.49
CA GLN A 168 12.10 10.51 -3.14
C GLN A 168 10.79 11.29 -3.33
N GLY A 169 10.01 10.98 -4.36
CA GLY A 169 8.70 11.60 -4.59
C GLY A 169 7.76 11.42 -3.39
N TRP A 170 7.64 10.22 -2.86
CA TRP A 170 6.82 9.95 -1.68
C TRP A 170 7.38 10.56 -0.39
N GLU A 171 8.69 10.57 -0.23
CA GLU A 171 9.32 11.22 0.93
C GLU A 171 9.12 12.74 0.92
N GLN A 172 9.22 13.38 -0.27
CA GLN A 172 8.97 14.80 -0.46
C GLN A 172 7.49 15.16 -0.27
N ALA A 173 6.58 14.24 -0.55
CA ALA A 173 5.15 14.38 -0.26
C ALA A 173 4.85 14.38 1.26
N GLY A 174 5.86 14.20 2.12
CA GLY A 174 5.72 14.29 3.58
C GLY A 174 5.12 13.05 4.24
N VAL A 175 5.11 11.92 3.55
CA VAL A 175 4.71 10.63 4.15
C VAL A 175 5.75 10.28 5.23
N PRO A 176 5.32 9.91 6.46
CA PRO A 176 6.25 9.73 7.58
C PRO A 176 6.93 8.36 7.59
N VAL A 177 7.36 7.89 6.42
CA VAL A 177 8.17 6.69 6.22
C VAL A 177 9.48 7.11 5.57
N ARG A 178 10.57 6.50 6.00
CA ARG A 178 11.89 6.63 5.40
C ARG A 178 12.35 5.29 4.86
N PHE A 179 13.11 5.32 3.80
CA PHE A 179 13.63 4.13 3.13
C PHE A 179 15.16 4.19 3.06
N ALA A 180 15.82 3.07 3.38
CA ALA A 180 17.23 2.86 3.17
C ALA A 180 17.38 1.95 1.94
N LEU A 181 17.85 2.53 0.82
CA LEU A 181 17.86 1.88 -0.49
C LEU A 181 19.17 1.13 -0.81
N ASP A 182 20.03 0.97 0.19
CA ASP A 182 21.35 0.34 0.11
C ASP A 182 21.45 -0.92 0.97
N ALA A 183 20.32 -1.46 1.42
CA ALA A 183 20.28 -2.67 2.22
C ALA A 183 20.82 -3.88 1.42
N ASP A 184 21.51 -4.79 2.11
CA ASP A 184 21.82 -6.08 1.54
C ASP A 184 20.59 -7.00 1.50
N SER A 185 20.63 -8.02 0.65
CA SER A 185 19.51 -8.93 0.44
C SER A 185 19.09 -9.74 1.69
N ALA A 186 19.98 -9.93 2.65
CA ALA A 186 19.72 -10.73 3.85
C ALA A 186 18.98 -9.91 4.92
N SER A 187 19.25 -8.60 4.98
CA SER A 187 18.66 -7.69 5.96
C SER A 187 17.46 -6.92 5.43
N ALA A 188 17.17 -6.99 4.12
CA ALA A 188 16.10 -6.21 3.48
C ALA A 188 14.71 -6.67 3.94
N GLU A 189 13.85 -5.70 4.24
CA GLU A 189 12.42 -5.90 4.49
C GLU A 189 11.63 -5.81 3.20
N VAL A 190 12.15 -5.10 2.21
CA VAL A 190 11.55 -4.93 0.89
C VAL A 190 12.57 -5.30 -0.17
N ARG A 191 12.10 -5.99 -1.22
CA ARG A 191 12.92 -6.34 -2.38
C ARG A 191 12.28 -5.83 -3.64
N PHE A 192 13.09 -5.15 -4.46
CA PHE A 192 12.74 -4.81 -5.84
C PHE A 192 13.36 -5.82 -6.77
N GLN A 193 12.56 -6.35 -7.68
CA GLN A 193 12.99 -7.30 -8.69
C GLN A 193 12.40 -6.97 -10.05
N TRP A 194 12.94 -7.59 -11.09
CA TRP A 194 12.63 -7.28 -12.48
C TRP A 194 12.10 -8.51 -13.19
N ARG A 195 11.18 -8.27 -14.11
CA ARG A 195 10.78 -9.26 -15.10
C ARG A 195 10.68 -8.59 -16.47
N ILE A 196 10.69 -9.40 -17.52
CA ILE A 196 10.56 -8.87 -18.89
C ILE A 196 9.18 -8.26 -19.06
N GLN A 197 8.13 -9.01 -18.75
CA GLN A 197 6.73 -8.63 -18.96
C GLN A 197 5.84 -9.44 -18.02
N PHE A 198 4.69 -8.92 -17.66
CA PHE A 198 3.65 -9.66 -16.96
C PHE A 198 2.69 -10.33 -17.95
N GLU A 199 1.97 -11.33 -17.50
CA GLU A 199 0.75 -11.78 -18.17
C GLU A 199 -0.35 -10.76 -17.91
N GLY A 200 -1.11 -10.39 -18.96
CA GLY A 200 -2.14 -9.35 -18.91
C GLY A 200 -1.58 -7.93 -19.07
N GLU A 201 -2.35 -6.95 -18.63
CA GLU A 201 -2.13 -5.53 -18.94
C GLU A 201 -1.28 -4.76 -17.91
N ARG A 202 -0.79 -5.44 -16.86
CA ARG A 202 -0.01 -4.78 -15.80
C ARG A 202 1.47 -4.70 -16.14
N THR A 203 2.14 -3.70 -15.58
CA THR A 203 3.58 -3.45 -15.73
C THR A 203 4.33 -3.48 -14.39
N GLY A 204 3.60 -3.50 -13.27
CA GLY A 204 4.13 -3.63 -11.92
C GLY A 204 3.27 -4.52 -11.06
N GLN A 205 3.81 -4.92 -9.91
CA GLN A 205 3.11 -5.67 -8.87
C GLN A 205 3.80 -5.45 -7.53
N THR A 206 3.01 -5.24 -6.50
CA THR A 206 3.48 -5.15 -5.12
C THR A 206 2.77 -6.20 -4.26
N ASP A 207 3.55 -7.10 -3.68
CA ASP A 207 3.07 -8.11 -2.73
C ASP A 207 3.53 -7.69 -1.33
N LEU A 208 2.61 -7.69 -0.35
CA LEU A 208 2.85 -7.21 1.00
C LEU A 208 2.52 -8.27 2.04
N GLU A 209 3.28 -8.26 3.13
CA GLU A 209 2.97 -9.01 4.34
C GLU A 209 2.77 -8.05 5.51
N TRP A 210 1.84 -8.39 6.40
CA TRP A 210 1.56 -7.61 7.62
C TRP A 210 1.25 -8.52 8.80
N ASP A 211 1.38 -7.99 9.99
CA ASP A 211 1.04 -8.66 11.23
C ASP A 211 -0.46 -8.54 11.59
N ASP A 212 -0.87 -9.21 12.67
CA ASP A 212 -2.26 -9.20 13.16
C ASP A 212 -2.75 -7.79 13.56
N ASP A 213 -1.85 -6.87 13.82
CA ASP A 213 -2.14 -5.46 14.11
C ASP A 213 -2.20 -4.59 12.83
N GLY A 214 -2.03 -5.18 11.66
CA GLY A 214 -2.03 -4.47 10.37
C GLY A 214 -0.75 -3.70 10.07
N ARG A 215 0.35 -3.98 10.79
CA ARG A 215 1.64 -3.36 10.49
C ARG A 215 2.33 -4.13 9.38
N LEU A 216 2.76 -3.41 8.34
CA LEU A 216 3.55 -4.02 7.27
C LEU A 216 4.89 -4.52 7.81
N THR A 217 5.27 -5.71 7.43
CA THR A 217 6.48 -6.42 7.88
C THR A 217 7.46 -6.66 6.76
N SER A 218 6.97 -6.97 5.57
CA SER A 218 7.79 -7.18 4.38
C SER A 218 7.03 -6.85 3.08
N GLY A 219 7.77 -6.75 1.98
CA GLY A 219 7.17 -6.56 0.67
C GLY A 219 8.10 -6.95 -0.48
N VAL A 220 7.49 -7.30 -1.60
CA VAL A 220 8.18 -7.54 -2.86
C VAL A 220 7.54 -6.67 -3.93
N VAL A 221 8.36 -5.86 -4.59
CA VAL A 221 7.93 -5.05 -5.74
C VAL A 221 8.57 -5.63 -6.99
N THR A 222 7.76 -6.01 -7.96
CA THR A 222 8.20 -6.52 -9.25
C THR A 222 7.84 -5.52 -10.35
N LEU A 223 8.82 -5.10 -11.14
CA LEU A 223 8.63 -4.17 -12.25
C LEU A 223 8.96 -4.86 -13.58
N ALA A 224 8.13 -4.61 -14.61
CA ALA A 224 8.42 -5.05 -15.96
C ALA A 224 9.41 -4.11 -16.66
N THR A 225 10.13 -4.61 -17.66
CA THR A 225 11.00 -3.80 -18.52
C THR A 225 10.38 -3.56 -19.90
N PHE A 226 9.27 -4.22 -20.19
CA PHE A 226 8.45 -4.03 -21.39
C PHE A 226 7.00 -3.80 -20.98
N ASP A 227 6.29 -3.01 -21.79
CA ASP A 227 4.85 -2.81 -21.66
C ASP A 227 4.06 -4.07 -22.09
N PRO A 228 2.73 -4.14 -21.87
CA PRO A 228 1.90 -5.26 -22.29
C PRO A 228 1.89 -5.53 -23.81
N LYS A 229 2.26 -4.53 -24.61
CA LYS A 229 2.37 -4.65 -26.09
C LYS A 229 3.77 -5.07 -26.54
N GLY A 230 4.68 -5.34 -25.60
CA GLY A 230 6.06 -5.73 -25.89
C GLY A 230 6.96 -4.54 -26.30
N GLN A 231 6.57 -3.29 -26.01
CA GLN A 231 7.42 -2.14 -26.23
C GLN A 231 8.38 -1.93 -25.04
N PRO A 232 9.67 -1.63 -25.27
CA PRO A 232 10.61 -1.34 -24.20
C PRO A 232 10.17 -0.12 -23.41
N LEU A 233 10.14 -0.24 -22.08
CA LEU A 233 9.85 0.89 -21.19
C LEU A 233 11.06 1.82 -21.07
N THR A 234 10.79 3.11 -20.95
CA THR A 234 11.81 4.13 -20.70
C THR A 234 12.06 4.31 -19.20
N PRO A 235 13.18 4.92 -18.78
CA PRO A 235 13.41 5.25 -17.36
C PRO A 235 12.30 6.13 -16.75
N ASP A 236 11.70 7.02 -17.53
CA ASP A 236 10.61 7.87 -17.03
C ASP A 236 9.31 7.08 -16.85
N ASP A 237 9.02 6.11 -17.71
CA ASP A 237 7.90 5.18 -17.52
C ASP A 237 8.12 4.32 -16.27
N LEU A 238 9.34 3.84 -16.07
CA LEU A 238 9.73 3.09 -14.87
C LEU A 238 9.57 3.93 -13.59
N ARG A 239 9.88 5.24 -13.64
CA ARG A 239 9.69 6.14 -12.50
C ARG A 239 8.22 6.22 -12.11
N VAL A 240 7.33 6.39 -13.07
CA VAL A 240 5.87 6.47 -12.85
C VAL A 240 5.35 5.15 -12.26
N MET A 241 5.71 4.02 -12.87
CA MET A 241 5.35 2.69 -12.35
C MET A 241 5.88 2.47 -10.95
N ALA A 242 7.16 2.72 -10.72
CA ALA A 242 7.77 2.57 -9.40
C ALA A 242 7.07 3.45 -8.36
N MET A 243 6.68 4.67 -8.71
CA MET A 243 5.96 5.57 -7.82
C MET A 243 4.57 5.03 -7.48
N HIS A 244 3.86 4.43 -8.42
CA HIS A 244 2.59 3.73 -8.20
C HIS A 244 2.79 2.51 -7.27
N GLU A 245 3.74 1.63 -7.58
CA GLU A 245 4.02 0.45 -6.77
C GLU A 245 4.49 0.79 -5.35
N ILE A 246 5.26 1.88 -5.18
CA ILE A 246 5.63 2.39 -3.86
C ILE A 246 4.40 2.93 -3.11
N GLY A 247 3.39 3.44 -3.81
CA GLY A 247 2.10 3.76 -3.21
C GLY A 247 1.46 2.54 -2.54
N HIS A 248 1.44 1.40 -3.23
CA HIS A 248 1.02 0.12 -2.61
C HIS A 248 1.95 -0.28 -1.47
N LEU A 249 3.26 -0.16 -1.66
CA LEU A 249 4.25 -0.48 -0.64
C LEU A 249 4.06 0.30 0.67
N ILE A 250 3.54 1.51 0.62
CA ILE A 250 3.23 2.31 1.82
C ILE A 250 1.81 2.07 2.36
N GLY A 251 1.02 1.17 1.75
CA GLY A 251 -0.29 0.74 2.23
C GLY A 251 -1.48 1.38 1.52
N LEU A 252 -1.29 2.06 0.39
CA LEU A 252 -2.39 2.54 -0.44
C LEU A 252 -2.90 1.42 -1.36
N ASP A 253 -4.17 1.48 -1.73
CA ASP A 253 -4.78 0.71 -2.80
C ASP A 253 -5.19 1.66 -3.94
N HIS A 254 -5.77 1.11 -4.99
CA HIS A 254 -6.15 1.89 -6.15
C HIS A 254 -7.19 2.97 -5.84
N SER A 255 -7.01 4.13 -6.47
CA SER A 255 -8.02 5.17 -6.57
C SER A 255 -8.97 4.91 -7.74
N HIS A 256 -10.21 5.38 -7.65
CA HIS A 256 -11.18 5.36 -8.75
C HIS A 256 -11.09 6.60 -9.66
N ASP A 257 -10.28 7.60 -9.30
CA ASP A 257 -10.12 8.84 -10.07
C ASP A 257 -8.92 8.75 -11.00
N PRO A 258 -9.09 8.88 -12.33
CA PRO A 258 -8.00 8.86 -13.29
C PRO A 258 -7.01 10.04 -13.17
N GLY A 259 -7.32 11.05 -12.37
CA GLY A 259 -6.41 12.14 -12.01
C GLY A 259 -5.42 11.79 -10.90
N ASP A 260 -5.58 10.65 -10.23
CA ASP A 260 -4.66 10.17 -9.22
C ASP A 260 -3.60 9.23 -9.82
N LEU A 261 -2.39 9.27 -9.29
CA LEU A 261 -1.34 8.33 -9.68
C LEU A 261 -1.71 6.89 -9.29
N MET A 262 -2.41 6.72 -8.17
CA MET A 262 -2.88 5.42 -7.70
C MET A 262 -4.13 4.91 -8.44
N TYR A 263 -4.55 5.56 -9.54
CA TYR A 263 -5.52 4.95 -10.45
C TYR A 263 -4.96 3.66 -11.03
N ALA A 264 -5.76 2.60 -11.13
CA ALA A 264 -5.31 1.25 -11.53
C ALA A 264 -4.53 1.21 -12.86
N ALA A 265 -4.82 2.14 -13.77
CA ALA A 265 -4.06 2.39 -14.99
C ALA A 265 -3.63 3.86 -15.00
N PRO A 266 -2.49 4.25 -14.38
CA PRO A 266 -2.09 5.63 -14.20
C PRO A 266 -2.12 6.44 -15.51
N LYS A 267 -2.83 7.57 -15.47
CA LYS A 267 -2.91 8.51 -16.61
C LYS A 267 -2.12 9.79 -16.35
N VAL A 268 -1.64 9.96 -15.12
CA VAL A 268 -0.80 11.06 -14.68
C VAL A 268 0.59 10.53 -14.34
N ARG A 269 1.56 11.42 -14.31
CA ARG A 269 2.96 11.05 -14.08
C ARG A 269 3.50 11.48 -12.72
N GLU A 270 2.71 12.22 -11.95
CA GLU A 270 3.06 12.75 -10.63
C GLU A 270 1.94 12.45 -9.61
N LEU A 271 2.31 12.47 -8.33
CA LEU A 271 1.35 12.30 -7.24
C LEU A 271 0.30 13.40 -7.26
N SER A 272 -0.95 13.03 -7.19
CA SER A 272 -2.04 13.96 -7.02
C SER A 272 -2.10 14.50 -5.58
N PRO A 273 -2.76 15.63 -5.34
CA PRO A 273 -3.06 16.08 -3.97
C PRO A 273 -3.84 15.05 -3.16
N ARG A 274 -4.69 14.22 -3.81
CA ARG A 274 -5.47 13.18 -3.15
C ARG A 274 -4.60 11.97 -2.78
N ASP A 275 -3.65 11.56 -3.62
CA ASP A 275 -2.67 10.51 -3.28
C ASP A 275 -1.91 10.90 -2.02
N ILE A 276 -1.39 12.13 -2.00
CA ILE A 276 -0.62 12.69 -0.87
C ILE A 276 -1.50 12.75 0.40
N ALA A 277 -2.70 13.32 0.29
CA ALA A 277 -3.61 13.45 1.43
C ALA A 277 -4.05 12.08 1.97
N THR A 278 -4.28 11.09 1.09
CA THR A 278 -4.65 9.73 1.48
C THR A 278 -3.51 9.05 2.24
N ALA A 279 -2.28 9.12 1.73
CA ALA A 279 -1.11 8.58 2.41
C ALA A 279 -0.88 9.25 3.77
N GLN A 280 -0.95 10.59 3.84
CA GLN A 280 -0.77 11.33 5.08
C GLN A 280 -1.84 10.98 6.12
N LEU A 281 -3.11 10.84 5.72
CA LEU A 281 -4.18 10.43 6.63
C LEU A 281 -3.99 9.00 7.10
N LEU A 282 -3.64 8.05 6.22
CA LEU A 282 -3.35 6.66 6.57
C LEU A 282 -2.33 6.59 7.72
N TYR A 283 -1.26 7.39 7.65
CA TYR A 283 -0.20 7.39 8.66
C TYR A 283 -0.54 8.18 9.94
N GLN A 284 -1.65 8.90 9.98
CA GLN A 284 -2.21 9.52 11.19
C GLN A 284 -3.17 8.61 11.95
N LEU A 285 -3.58 7.49 11.35
CA LEU A 285 -4.53 6.54 11.92
C LEU A 285 -3.77 5.30 12.42
N ALA A 286 -4.31 4.65 13.44
CA ALA A 286 -3.78 3.35 13.88
C ALA A 286 -4.05 2.29 12.81
N PRO A 287 -3.07 1.40 12.52
CA PRO A 287 -3.29 0.26 11.63
C PRO A 287 -4.22 -0.78 12.28
N GLY A 288 -4.62 -1.76 11.49
CA GLY A 288 -5.44 -2.89 11.91
C GLY A 288 -6.88 -2.82 11.47
N THR A 289 -7.63 -3.87 11.81
CA THR A 289 -9.02 -4.02 11.38
C THR A 289 -9.96 -2.99 12.02
N LEU A 290 -10.84 -2.44 11.20
CA LEU A 290 -11.89 -1.52 11.62
C LEU A 290 -13.26 -2.20 11.75
N ARG A 291 -13.35 -3.53 11.58
CA ARG A 291 -14.62 -4.24 11.77
C ARG A 291 -15.18 -3.96 13.16
N ALA A 292 -16.48 -3.67 13.22
CA ALA A 292 -17.21 -3.80 14.47
C ALA A 292 -17.14 -5.29 14.85
N GLY A 293 -16.65 -5.60 16.04
CA GLY A 293 -16.65 -6.98 16.52
C GLY A 293 -18.05 -7.56 16.34
N GLY A 294 -18.12 -8.72 15.67
CA GLY A 294 -19.34 -9.51 15.61
C GLY A 294 -19.57 -10.21 16.94
#